data_d54a751bafc7f348e8de1a82ef1dd875
#
_entry.id   d54a751bafc7f348e8de1a82ef1dd875
#
_cell.length_a   1.000
_cell.length_b   1.000
_cell.length_c   1.000
_cell.angle_alpha   90.00
_cell.angle_beta   90.00
_cell.angle_gamma   90.00
#
_symmetry.space_group_name_H-M   'P 1'
#
loop_
_entity.id
_entity.type
_entity.pdbx_description
1 polymer ?
#
loop_
_entity_poly.entity_id
_entity_poly.type
_entity_poly.pdbx_seq_one_letter_code
_entity_poly.pdbx_strand_id
1 'polypeptide(L)'
;MADKKKTASGKPRRRERKSIPRGQAHIQATFNNTIVTLTDPNGNVISWGSAGGQGFKGSRKSTPYAAQVTAESAARKAMEHGLRQIEVYVKGPGSGREAAIRSLQSAGLNITAITDVTPIPHNGCRPPKRRRV
;
A
#
# COMPACT_ATOMS: atom_id res chain seq x y z
N MET A 1 -34.78 -0.92 20.93
CA MET A 1 -34.07 -0.84 20.54
C MET A 1 -33.58 -0.86 20.37
N ALA A 2 -33.84 -0.94 20.57
CA ALA A 2 -33.01 -0.70 20.16
C ALA A 2 -32.56 -0.60 20.02
N ASP A 3 -32.54 -0.62 20.05
CA ASP A 3 -31.75 -0.36 19.61
C ASP A 3 -31.41 -0.37 19.49
N LYS A 4 -31.29 -0.48 19.54
CA LYS A 4 -30.53 -0.35 19.19
C LYS A 4 -30.18 -0.50 19.05
N LYS A 5 -30.37 -0.70 19.21
CA LYS A 5 -29.67 -0.69 18.89
C LYS A 5 -29.34 -0.82 18.68
N LYS A 6 -29.53 -0.99 18.87
CA LYS A 6 -28.90 -0.96 18.50
C LYS A 6 -28.47 -0.97 18.30
N THR A 7 -28.91 -1.18 18.59
CA THR A 7 -28.29 -1.02 18.20
C THR A 7 -27.86 -1.13 18.13
N ALA A 8 -28.11 -1.53 18.31
CA ALA A 8 -27.49 -1.35 18.02
C ALA A 8 -27.17 -1.26 17.82
N SER A 9 -27.37 -1.42 17.89
CA SER A 9 -27.16 -1.22 17.54
C SER A 9 -26.49 -1.04 17.32
N GLY A 10 -26.84 -1.42 17.03
CA GLY A 10 -25.52 -1.30 17.08
C GLY A 10 -24.87 -0.19 16.32
N LYS A 11 -24.32 0.70 16.97
CA LYS A 11 -23.42 1.65 16.33
C LYS A 11 -22.29 0.89 15.66
N PRO A 12 -22.03 1.10 14.35
CA PRO A 12 -20.79 0.63 13.77
C PRO A 12 -19.66 1.17 14.63
N ARG A 13 -18.73 0.32 15.00
CA ARG A 13 -17.56 0.76 15.74
C ARG A 13 -16.91 1.90 14.98
N ARG A 14 -16.85 3.05 15.57
CA ARG A 14 -16.00 4.09 15.04
C ARG A 14 -14.59 3.58 15.08
N ARG A 15 -13.98 3.50 13.92
CA ARG A 15 -12.55 3.31 13.85
C ARG A 15 -11.92 4.49 14.55
N GLU A 16 -11.15 4.24 15.58
CA GLU A 16 -10.38 5.28 16.23
C GLU A 16 -9.48 5.92 15.18
N ARG A 17 -9.59 7.24 15.04
CA ARG A 17 -8.64 7.98 14.23
C ARG A 17 -7.34 8.02 15.00
N LYS A 18 -6.35 7.34 14.47
CA LYS A 18 -5.01 7.41 15.03
C LYS A 18 -4.39 8.72 14.57
N SER A 19 -3.77 9.46 15.48
CA SER A 19 -3.01 10.65 15.12
C SER A 19 -1.56 10.23 14.91
N ILE A 20 -1.21 9.93 13.65
CA ILE A 20 0.12 9.42 13.30
C ILE A 20 0.69 10.35 12.22
N PRO A 21 1.52 11.34 12.60
CA PRO A 21 2.08 12.29 11.63
C PRO A 21 3.18 11.69 10.76
N ARG A 22 3.88 10.68 11.25
CA ARG A 22 4.95 9.99 10.52
C ARG A 22 4.61 8.53 10.31
N GLY A 23 5.07 7.99 9.20
CA GLY A 23 4.85 6.60 8.90
C GLY A 23 5.78 6.09 7.83
N GLN A 24 5.50 4.88 7.39
CA GLN A 24 6.24 4.20 6.35
C GLN A 24 5.29 3.79 5.24
N ALA A 25 5.75 3.86 4.00
CA ALA A 25 5.03 3.33 2.86
C ALA A 25 5.80 2.13 2.32
N HIS A 26 5.17 0.98 2.28
CA HIS A 26 5.75 -0.23 1.72
C HIS A 26 5.09 -0.50 0.38
N ILE A 27 5.85 -0.38 -0.69
CA ILE A 27 5.38 -0.61 -2.05
C ILE A 27 5.97 -1.92 -2.55
N GLN A 28 5.10 -2.87 -2.84
CA GLN A 28 5.52 -4.13 -3.46
C GLN A 28 4.99 -4.13 -4.89
N ALA A 29 5.90 -3.95 -5.83
CA ALA A 29 5.59 -3.91 -7.27
C ALA A 29 6.14 -5.15 -7.95
N THR A 30 5.25 -6.03 -8.37
CA THR A 30 5.60 -7.23 -9.12
C THR A 30 5.19 -7.05 -10.59
N PHE A 31 5.55 -8.00 -11.43
CA PHE A 31 5.11 -7.99 -12.82
C PHE A 31 3.60 -8.20 -12.97
N ASN A 32 2.93 -8.65 -11.93
CA ASN A 32 1.51 -8.98 -11.98
C ASN A 32 0.64 -8.02 -11.17
N ASN A 33 1.20 -7.28 -10.22
CA ASN A 33 0.39 -6.47 -9.32
C ASN A 33 1.24 -5.43 -8.60
N THR A 34 0.58 -4.45 -7.99
CA THR A 34 1.21 -3.48 -7.10
C THR A 34 0.41 -3.40 -5.82
N ILE A 35 1.07 -3.53 -4.70
CA ILE A 35 0.46 -3.41 -3.37
C ILE A 35 1.15 -2.28 -2.62
N VAL A 36 0.35 -1.35 -2.10
CA VAL A 36 0.83 -0.23 -1.30
C VAL A 36 0.28 -0.36 0.10
N THR A 37 1.16 -0.37 1.09
CA THR A 37 0.79 -0.46 2.50
C THR A 37 1.38 0.72 3.23
N LEU A 38 0.55 1.47 3.94
CA LEU A 38 0.98 2.60 4.75
C LEU A 38 0.90 2.20 6.22
N THR A 39 2.00 2.39 6.93
CA THR A 39 2.13 1.96 8.32
C THR A 39 2.61 3.11 9.20
N ASP A 40 2.52 2.90 10.52
CA ASP A 40 3.14 3.77 11.49
C ASP A 40 4.66 3.46 11.58
N PRO A 41 5.44 4.23 12.35
CA PRO A 41 6.89 3.96 12.46
C PRO A 41 7.23 2.59 13.06
N ASN A 42 6.29 1.98 13.76
CA ASN A 42 6.49 0.66 14.37
C ASN A 42 6.13 -0.49 13.42
N GLY A 43 5.56 -0.19 12.26
CA GLY A 43 5.17 -1.19 11.29
C GLY A 43 3.70 -1.62 11.35
N ASN A 44 2.89 -1.00 12.21
CA ASN A 44 1.46 -1.32 12.27
C ASN A 44 0.72 -0.69 11.10
N VAL A 45 -0.07 -1.48 10.39
CA VAL A 45 -0.75 -1.03 9.17
C VAL A 45 -1.83 0.00 9.50
N ILE A 46 -1.78 1.13 8.81
CA ILE A 46 -2.81 2.17 8.86
C ILE A 46 -3.81 1.96 7.72
N SER A 47 -3.30 1.82 6.52
CA SER A 47 -4.12 1.58 5.33
C SER A 47 -3.32 0.80 4.30
N TRP A 48 -4.02 0.18 3.37
CA TRP A 48 -3.39 -0.54 2.27
C TRP A 48 -4.30 -0.56 1.06
N GLY A 49 -3.72 -0.84 -0.06
CA GLY A 49 -4.47 -1.02 -1.30
C GLY A 49 -3.69 -1.89 -2.28
N SER A 50 -4.41 -2.52 -3.17
CA SER A 50 -3.81 -3.30 -4.26
C SER A 50 -4.51 -2.97 -5.57
N ALA A 51 -3.84 -3.23 -6.69
CA ALA A 51 -4.44 -3.00 -7.99
C ALA A 51 -5.69 -3.86 -8.18
N GLY A 52 -5.66 -5.10 -7.68
CA GLY A 52 -6.85 -5.96 -7.70
C GLY A 52 -8.01 -5.40 -6.90
N GLY A 53 -7.71 -4.80 -5.76
CA GLY A 53 -8.72 -4.16 -4.91
C GLY A 53 -9.34 -2.90 -5.51
N GLN A 54 -8.68 -2.29 -6.51
CA GLN A 54 -9.20 -1.12 -7.22
C GLN A 54 -10.00 -1.50 -8.46
N GLY A 55 -10.25 -2.78 -8.68
CA GLY A 55 -11.05 -3.26 -9.80
C GLY A 55 -10.25 -3.63 -11.04
N PHE A 56 -8.94 -3.53 -11.03
CA PHE A 56 -8.11 -3.97 -12.16
C PHE A 56 -8.01 -5.50 -12.17
N LYS A 57 -8.02 -6.09 -13.33
CA LYS A 57 -7.96 -7.55 -13.50
C LYS A 57 -6.89 -7.96 -14.51
N GLY A 58 -6.32 -9.13 -14.30
CA GLY A 58 -5.33 -9.71 -15.21
C GLY A 58 -4.10 -8.84 -15.37
N SER A 59 -3.66 -8.64 -16.61
CA SER A 59 -2.45 -7.85 -16.90
C SER A 59 -2.59 -6.38 -16.57
N ARG A 60 -3.78 -5.86 -16.39
CA ARG A 60 -4.01 -4.46 -16.04
C ARG A 60 -3.52 -4.12 -14.64
N LYS A 61 -3.43 -5.10 -13.76
CA LYS A 61 -2.94 -4.89 -12.39
C LYS A 61 -1.48 -4.47 -12.33
N SER A 62 -0.70 -4.77 -13.35
CA SER A 62 0.73 -4.44 -13.37
C SER A 62 1.04 -3.09 -14.04
N THR A 63 0.04 -2.37 -14.51
CA THR A 63 0.24 -1.11 -15.22
C THR A 63 0.62 0.02 -14.25
N PRO A 64 1.38 1.04 -14.71
CA PRO A 64 1.67 2.21 -13.88
C PRO A 64 0.40 2.95 -13.44
N TYR A 65 -0.62 3.01 -14.29
CA TYR A 65 -1.88 3.64 -13.93
C TYR A 65 -2.57 2.94 -12.76
N ALA A 66 -2.56 1.60 -12.76
CA ALA A 66 -3.12 0.83 -11.65
C ALA A 66 -2.37 1.12 -10.34
N ALA A 67 -1.06 1.21 -10.40
CA ALA A 67 -0.24 1.57 -9.25
C ALA A 67 -0.57 2.98 -8.74
N GLN A 68 -0.78 3.92 -9.65
CA GLN A 68 -1.18 5.28 -9.32
C GLN A 68 -2.49 5.32 -8.55
N VAL A 69 -3.52 4.66 -9.06
CA VAL A 69 -4.84 4.62 -8.42
C VAL A 69 -4.76 3.96 -7.05
N THR A 70 -4.01 2.87 -6.97
CA THR A 70 -3.81 2.13 -5.71
C THR A 70 -3.15 3.00 -4.65
N ALA A 71 -2.08 3.69 -5.02
CA ALA A 71 -1.34 4.55 -4.10
C ALA A 71 -2.19 5.74 -3.62
N GLU A 72 -2.94 6.37 -4.53
CA GLU A 72 -3.83 7.46 -4.17
C GLU A 72 -4.90 7.01 -3.17
N SER A 73 -5.51 5.86 -3.41
CA SER A 73 -6.54 5.32 -2.52
C SER A 73 -5.99 5.04 -1.13
N ALA A 74 -4.83 4.39 -1.05
CA ALA A 74 -4.19 4.10 0.24
C ALA A 74 -3.80 5.39 0.97
N ALA A 75 -3.26 6.36 0.24
CA ALA A 75 -2.85 7.65 0.81
C ALA A 75 -4.02 8.41 1.40
N ARG A 76 -5.15 8.47 0.71
CA ARG A 76 -6.35 9.15 1.22
C ARG A 76 -6.81 8.56 2.55
N LYS A 77 -6.85 7.24 2.63
CA LYS A 77 -7.24 6.55 3.85
C LYS A 77 -6.28 6.84 5.01
N ALA A 78 -4.98 6.83 4.72
CA ALA A 78 -3.97 7.12 5.74
C ALA A 78 -4.00 8.57 6.19
N MET A 79 -4.28 9.50 5.29
CA MET A 79 -4.34 10.92 5.64
C MET A 79 -5.50 11.23 6.58
N GLU A 80 -6.55 10.44 6.58
CA GLU A 80 -7.64 10.55 7.56
C GLU A 80 -7.13 10.30 8.98
N HIS A 81 -6.07 9.53 9.13
CA HIS A 81 -5.41 9.28 10.42
C HIS A 81 -4.29 10.26 10.72
N GLY A 82 -4.19 11.34 9.96
CA GLY A 82 -3.22 12.40 10.21
C GLY A 82 -1.83 12.18 9.64
N LEU A 83 -1.65 11.16 8.80
CA LEU A 83 -0.35 10.88 8.19
C LEU A 83 0.09 12.04 7.28
N ARG A 84 1.33 12.52 7.45
CA ARG A 84 1.88 13.65 6.72
C ARG A 84 3.21 13.34 6.07
N GLN A 85 4.10 12.65 6.79
CA GLN A 85 5.45 12.34 6.34
C GLN A 85 5.62 10.83 6.28
N ILE A 86 6.28 10.36 5.24
CA ILE A 86 6.52 8.93 5.04
C ILE A 86 7.94 8.67 4.58
N GLU A 87 8.45 7.51 4.97
CA GLU A 87 9.63 6.91 4.37
C GLU A 87 9.13 5.81 3.44
N VAL A 88 9.62 5.79 2.22
CA VAL A 88 9.17 4.83 1.21
C VAL A 88 10.16 3.67 1.12
N TYR A 89 9.63 2.46 1.24
CA TYR A 89 10.39 1.22 1.03
C TYR A 89 9.81 0.50 -0.18
N VAL A 90 10.58 0.42 -1.24
CA VAL A 90 10.14 -0.16 -2.51
C VAL A 90 10.74 -1.54 -2.69
N LYS A 91 9.92 -2.49 -3.08
CA LYS A 91 10.34 -3.87 -3.28
C LYS A 91 9.79 -4.39 -4.60
N GLY A 92 10.66 -5.01 -5.40
CA GLY A 92 10.26 -5.69 -6.62
C GLY A 92 10.52 -4.90 -7.90
N PRO A 93 10.54 -5.59 -9.04
CA PRO A 93 10.90 -5.01 -10.34
C PRO A 93 9.72 -4.48 -11.15
N GLY A 94 8.52 -4.44 -10.59
CA GLY A 94 7.31 -4.05 -11.34
C GLY A 94 7.36 -2.63 -11.87
N SER A 95 6.66 -2.39 -12.97
CA SER A 95 6.60 -1.07 -13.61
C SER A 95 5.86 -0.01 -12.79
N GLY A 96 5.12 -0.44 -11.77
CA GLY A 96 4.36 0.47 -10.91
C GLY A 96 5.16 1.18 -9.83
N ARG A 97 6.46 0.89 -9.69
CA ARG A 97 7.29 1.45 -8.62
C ARG A 97 7.25 2.97 -8.58
N GLU A 98 7.69 3.59 -9.66
CA GLU A 98 7.77 5.05 -9.74
C GLU A 98 6.41 5.71 -9.72
N ALA A 99 5.44 5.14 -10.41
CA ALA A 99 4.08 5.67 -10.44
C ALA A 99 3.45 5.71 -9.05
N ALA A 100 3.66 4.66 -8.25
CA ALA A 100 3.17 4.62 -6.87
C ALA A 100 3.83 5.69 -6.01
N ILE A 101 5.14 5.86 -6.11
CA ILE A 101 5.86 6.88 -5.35
C ILE A 101 5.37 8.29 -5.70
N ARG A 102 5.25 8.58 -6.99
CA ARG A 102 4.74 9.88 -7.45
C ARG A 102 3.34 10.15 -6.97
N SER A 103 2.50 9.13 -6.96
CA SER A 103 1.10 9.28 -6.53
C SER A 103 0.99 9.54 -5.04
N LEU A 104 1.84 8.92 -4.22
CA LEU A 104 1.89 9.22 -2.79
C LEU A 104 2.27 10.69 -2.56
N GLN A 105 3.24 11.18 -3.30
CA GLN A 105 3.64 12.59 -3.21
C GLN A 105 2.54 13.52 -3.69
N SER A 106 1.88 13.20 -4.80
CA SER A 106 0.80 14.01 -5.37
C SER A 106 -0.43 14.04 -4.46
N ALA A 107 -0.66 12.99 -3.69
CA ALA A 107 -1.77 12.95 -2.74
C ALA A 107 -1.59 13.89 -1.54
N GLY A 108 -0.39 14.38 -1.33
CA GLY A 108 -0.09 15.32 -0.25
C GLY A 108 0.85 14.80 0.84
N LEU A 109 1.35 13.60 0.67
CA LEU A 109 2.32 13.05 1.62
C LEU A 109 3.73 13.54 1.31
N ASN A 110 4.46 13.92 2.33
CA ASN A 110 5.84 14.36 2.20
C ASN A 110 6.77 13.17 2.32
N ILE A 111 7.51 12.88 1.26
CA ILE A 111 8.43 11.75 1.22
C ILE A 111 9.78 12.21 1.74
N THR A 112 10.24 11.64 2.85
CA THR A 112 11.51 12.00 3.48
C THR A 112 12.67 11.16 2.99
N ALA A 113 12.42 9.91 2.63
CA ALA A 113 13.45 9.00 2.14
C ALA A 113 12.83 7.92 1.28
N ILE A 114 13.59 7.42 0.31
CA ILE A 114 13.19 6.31 -0.55
C ILE A 114 14.29 5.27 -0.48
N THR A 115 13.95 4.05 -0.08
CA THR A 115 14.90 2.95 0.04
C THR A 115 14.40 1.75 -0.76
N ASP A 116 15.26 1.16 -1.54
CA ASP A 116 14.94 -0.08 -2.25
C ASP A 116 15.31 -1.26 -1.35
N VAL A 117 14.33 -2.07 -1.01
CA VAL A 117 14.50 -3.23 -0.14
C VAL A 117 14.26 -4.54 -0.87
N THR A 118 14.40 -4.54 -2.20
CA THR A 118 14.25 -5.74 -3.01
C THR A 118 15.26 -6.80 -2.54
N PRO A 119 14.80 -8.01 -2.17
CA PRO A 119 15.71 -9.03 -1.67
C PRO A 119 16.60 -9.56 -2.78
N ILE A 120 17.89 -9.60 -2.51
CA ILE A 120 18.89 -10.18 -3.43
C ILE A 120 19.53 -11.37 -2.74
N PRO A 121 19.26 -12.62 -3.19
CA PRO A 121 19.85 -13.78 -2.53
C PRO A 121 21.36 -13.86 -2.79
N HIS A 122 22.09 -14.24 -1.75
CA HIS A 122 23.53 -14.52 -1.86
C HIS A 122 23.72 -15.98 -2.25
N ASN A 123 23.34 -16.34 -3.46
CA ASN A 123 23.21 -17.70 -4.00
C ASN A 123 22.02 -18.50 -3.49
N GLY A 124 21.47 -18.22 -2.33
CA GLY A 124 20.22 -18.74 -1.81
C GLY A 124 19.88 -20.19 -2.13
N CYS A 125 18.58 -20.46 -2.21
CA CYS A 125 18.06 -21.77 -2.57
C CYS A 125 18.14 -22.03 -4.07
N ARG A 126 18.22 -23.31 -4.43
CA ARG A 126 18.14 -23.67 -5.84
C ARG A 126 16.78 -23.21 -6.41
N PRO A 127 16.78 -22.50 -7.56
CA PRO A 127 15.52 -22.08 -8.17
C PRO A 127 14.71 -23.28 -8.68
N PRO A 128 13.38 -23.09 -8.83
CA PRO A 128 12.55 -24.17 -9.32
C PRO A 128 12.87 -24.52 -10.76
N LYS A 129 12.42 -25.70 -11.13
CA LYS A 129 12.53 -26.20 -12.51
C LYS A 129 11.89 -25.22 -13.48
N ARG A 130 12.50 -25.12 -14.66
CA ARG A 130 11.98 -24.31 -15.74
C ARG A 130 10.56 -24.76 -16.12
N ARG A 131 9.65 -23.77 -16.28
CA ARG A 131 8.29 -24.08 -16.72
C ARG A 131 8.29 -24.69 -18.11
N ARG A 132 7.50 -25.73 -18.28
CA ARG A 132 7.18 -26.22 -19.62
C ARG A 132 6.24 -25.23 -20.31
N VAL A 133 6.57 -24.90 -21.51
CA VAL A 133 5.74 -24.02 -22.34
C VAL A 133 4.99 -24.85 -23.36
#